data_3e5e4cea8b972ea60bb679a713e3e0e0
#
_entry.id   3e5e4cea8b972ea60bb679a713e3e0e0
#
_cell.length_a   1.000
_cell.length_b   1.000
_cell.length_c   1.000
_cell.angle_alpha   90.00
_cell.angle_beta   90.00
_cell.angle_gamma   90.00
#
_symmetry.space_group_name_H-M   'P 1'
#
loop_
_entity.id
_entity.type
_entity.pdbx_description
1 polymer ?
#
loop_
_entity_poly.entity_id
_entity_poly.type
_entity_poly.pdbx_seq_one_letter_code
_entity_poly.pdbx_strand_id
1 'polypeptide(L)'
;MKSFISTLFFIAGSIPLLLAQNPAQEADYYPIADIPIPGDIVLEVGGIEVLPGKRIAVSSRRGDIYIVEGAYTDDPEDDKWIPWAIGLHEVLGIAWKDGWLYATQRPEVTRMKDEDGDWRADVFESVSSAWGINGDYHEYAFGSRHDKDGNIWVVLCL
;
A
#
# COMPACT_ATOMS: atom_id res chain seq x y z
N MET A 1 72.93 -3.88 -57.49
CA MET A 1 71.53 -3.42 -57.29
C MET A 1 70.92 -4.20 -56.11
N LYS A 2 70.80 -3.61 -54.93
CA LYS A 2 70.20 -4.24 -53.76
C LYS A 2 68.82 -3.64 -53.55
N SER A 3 67.77 -4.47 -53.69
CA SER A 3 66.40 -4.07 -53.48
C SER A 3 66.06 -4.07 -51.99
N PHE A 4 65.62 -2.96 -51.45
CA PHE A 4 65.05 -2.85 -50.09
C PHE A 4 63.57 -3.08 -50.14
N ILE A 5 63.10 -4.17 -49.56
CA ILE A 5 61.66 -4.37 -49.29
C ILE A 5 61.32 -3.79 -47.96
N SER A 6 60.55 -2.72 -47.93
CA SER A 6 60.03 -2.11 -46.73
C SER A 6 58.71 -2.77 -46.33
N THR A 7 58.72 -3.50 -45.21
CA THR A 7 57.55 -4.16 -44.67
C THR A 7 56.82 -3.18 -43.74
N LEU A 8 55.65 -2.74 -44.15
CA LEU A 8 54.76 -1.86 -43.34
C LEU A 8 53.93 -2.74 -42.39
N PHE A 9 54.19 -2.62 -41.11
CA PHE A 9 53.38 -3.26 -40.06
C PHE A 9 52.15 -2.38 -39.73
N PHE A 10 50.95 -2.86 -40.05
CA PHE A 10 49.69 -2.26 -39.59
C PHE A 10 49.39 -2.81 -38.19
N ILE A 11 49.50 -2.00 -37.16
CA ILE A 11 48.97 -2.28 -35.84
C ILE A 11 47.49 -1.93 -35.83
N ALA A 12 46.62 -2.93 -35.94
CA ALA A 12 45.20 -2.78 -35.74
C ALA A 12 44.96 -2.66 -34.22
N GLY A 13 44.89 -1.45 -33.72
CA GLY A 13 44.46 -1.17 -32.36
C GLY A 13 42.95 -1.47 -32.23
N SER A 14 42.61 -2.50 -31.48
CA SER A 14 41.23 -2.72 -31.03
C SER A 14 40.86 -1.64 -30.00
N ILE A 15 40.02 -0.72 -30.44
CA ILE A 15 39.39 0.23 -29.53
C ILE A 15 38.33 -0.56 -28.75
N PRO A 16 38.44 -0.66 -27.41
CA PRO A 16 37.37 -1.27 -26.62
C PRO A 16 36.13 -0.39 -26.77
N LEU A 17 35.05 -0.97 -27.31
CA LEU A 17 33.74 -0.34 -27.31
C LEU A 17 33.32 -0.25 -25.84
N LEU A 18 33.50 0.91 -25.21
CA LEU A 18 32.85 1.18 -23.93
C LEU A 18 31.33 1.20 -24.22
N LEU A 19 30.67 0.11 -23.89
CA LEU A 19 29.23 0.08 -23.79
C LEU A 19 28.86 1.08 -22.70
N ALA A 20 28.37 2.24 -23.11
CA ALA A 20 27.82 3.20 -22.17
C ALA A 20 26.63 2.49 -21.47
N GLN A 21 26.82 2.15 -20.20
CA GLN A 21 25.70 1.69 -19.39
C GLN A 21 24.71 2.86 -19.32
N ASN A 22 23.46 2.61 -19.69
CA ASN A 22 22.43 3.58 -19.47
C ASN A 22 22.40 3.93 -17.98
N PRO A 23 22.32 5.22 -17.60
CA PRO A 23 22.18 5.59 -16.22
C PRO A 23 20.92 4.91 -15.67
N ALA A 24 21.05 4.36 -14.44
CA ALA A 24 19.93 3.74 -13.77
C ALA A 24 18.74 4.69 -13.70
N GLN A 25 17.56 4.18 -14.03
CA GLN A 25 16.30 4.92 -13.98
C GLN A 25 15.65 4.69 -12.61
N GLU A 26 14.78 5.59 -12.16
CA GLU A 26 14.02 5.43 -10.90
C GLU A 26 13.23 4.12 -10.90
N ALA A 27 12.62 3.76 -12.03
CA ALA A 27 11.88 2.52 -12.21
C ALA A 27 12.70 1.24 -12.00
N ASP A 28 14.04 1.30 -12.10
CA ASP A 28 14.91 0.16 -11.81
C ASP A 28 14.97 -0.17 -10.31
N TYR A 29 14.62 0.81 -9.46
CA TYR A 29 14.66 0.70 -8.00
C TYR A 29 13.27 0.69 -7.37
N TYR A 30 12.32 1.35 -8.02
CA TYR A 30 10.94 1.53 -7.53
C TYR A 30 9.96 1.13 -8.63
N PRO A 31 9.79 -0.18 -8.89
CA PRO A 31 8.81 -0.64 -9.85
C PRO A 31 7.40 -0.32 -9.34
N ILE A 32 6.55 0.15 -10.24
CA ILE A 32 5.12 0.33 -9.96
C ILE A 32 4.41 -0.94 -10.41
N ALA A 33 3.64 -1.53 -9.49
CA ALA A 33 2.75 -2.65 -9.79
C ALA A 33 1.30 -2.19 -9.59
N ASP A 34 0.46 -2.49 -10.57
CA ASP A 34 -0.97 -2.22 -10.49
C ASP A 34 -1.69 -3.42 -9.84
N ILE A 35 -2.55 -3.15 -8.86
CA ILE A 35 -3.42 -4.15 -8.25
C ILE A 35 -4.82 -3.97 -8.84
N PRO A 36 -5.32 -4.91 -9.67
CA PRO A 36 -6.64 -4.79 -10.28
C PRO A 36 -7.75 -4.74 -9.22
N ILE A 37 -8.66 -3.79 -9.36
CA ILE A 37 -9.83 -3.68 -8.50
C ILE A 37 -10.98 -4.44 -9.16
N PRO A 38 -11.63 -5.42 -8.46
CA PRO A 38 -12.82 -6.10 -8.97
C PRO A 38 -13.92 -5.11 -9.37
N GLY A 39 -14.62 -5.39 -10.47
CA GLY A 39 -15.57 -4.46 -11.07
C GLY A 39 -16.83 -4.18 -10.24
N ASP A 40 -17.08 -4.96 -9.21
CA ASP A 40 -18.16 -4.80 -8.23
C ASP A 40 -17.75 -3.95 -7.02
N ILE A 41 -16.45 -3.62 -6.88
CA ILE A 41 -15.92 -2.79 -5.80
C ILE A 41 -15.85 -1.34 -6.26
N VAL A 42 -16.54 -0.45 -5.57
CA VAL A 42 -16.38 1.00 -5.74
C VAL A 42 -15.45 1.51 -4.65
N LEU A 43 -14.17 1.60 -5.01
CA LEU A 43 -13.12 1.96 -4.07
C LEU A 43 -12.83 3.47 -4.10
N GLU A 44 -13.20 4.15 -3.00
CA GLU A 44 -12.79 5.52 -2.69
C GLU A 44 -11.80 5.44 -1.53
N VAL A 45 -10.52 5.24 -1.82
CA VAL A 45 -9.50 4.90 -0.82
C VAL A 45 -9.42 5.94 0.29
N GLY A 46 -9.67 5.50 1.53
CA GLY A 46 -9.55 6.29 2.75
C GLY A 46 -8.25 6.04 3.51
N GLY A 47 -7.75 4.82 3.47
CA GLY A 47 -6.49 4.42 4.11
C GLY A 47 -5.97 3.10 3.58
N ILE A 48 -4.65 2.92 3.68
CA ILE A 48 -3.95 1.68 3.35
C ILE A 48 -3.05 1.32 4.51
N GLU A 49 -3.04 0.06 4.90
CA GLU A 49 -2.20 -0.47 5.96
C GLU A 49 -1.56 -1.79 5.56
N VAL A 50 -0.29 -1.97 5.90
CA VAL A 50 0.43 -3.20 5.64
C VAL A 50 0.16 -4.20 6.76
N LEU A 51 -0.25 -5.40 6.40
CA LEU A 51 -0.60 -6.46 7.32
C LEU A 51 0.47 -7.57 7.34
N PRO A 52 0.47 -8.42 8.38
CA PRO A 52 1.29 -9.63 8.39
C PRO A 52 1.01 -10.52 7.18
N GLY A 53 2.05 -11.26 6.72
CA GLY A 53 1.92 -12.23 5.63
C GLY A 53 1.82 -11.60 4.24
N LYS A 54 2.42 -10.42 4.04
CA LYS A 54 2.43 -9.73 2.74
C LYS A 54 1.03 -9.43 2.20
N ARG A 55 0.16 -8.93 3.07
CA ARG A 55 -1.18 -8.45 2.74
C ARG A 55 -1.26 -6.95 2.95
N ILE A 56 -2.25 -6.33 2.34
CA ILE A 56 -2.63 -4.95 2.64
C ILE A 56 -4.09 -4.89 3.03
N ALA A 57 -4.41 -3.99 3.96
CA ALA A 57 -5.79 -3.56 4.18
C ALA A 57 -6.02 -2.26 3.44
N VAL A 58 -7.16 -2.14 2.80
CA VAL A 58 -7.59 -0.94 2.07
C VAL A 58 -8.97 -0.56 2.57
N SER A 59 -9.11 0.63 3.13
CA SER A 59 -10.42 1.16 3.50
C SER A 59 -10.99 2.06 2.42
N SER A 60 -12.30 2.04 2.31
CA SER A 60 -13.07 2.91 1.45
C SER A 60 -13.85 3.94 2.27
N ARG A 61 -13.91 5.19 1.80
CA ARG A 61 -14.79 6.21 2.37
C ARG A 61 -16.26 5.78 2.36
N ARG A 62 -16.62 4.79 1.54
CA ARG A 62 -17.98 4.22 1.51
C ARG A 62 -18.28 3.33 2.72
N GLY A 63 -17.30 3.05 3.57
CA GLY A 63 -17.49 2.29 4.80
C GLY A 63 -17.08 0.83 4.71
N ASP A 64 -16.40 0.43 3.65
CA ASP A 64 -15.92 -0.92 3.48
C ASP A 64 -14.41 -0.99 3.72
N ILE A 65 -13.95 -2.11 4.25
CA ILE A 65 -12.53 -2.44 4.36
C ILE A 65 -12.31 -3.78 3.69
N TYR A 66 -11.29 -3.83 2.86
CA TYR A 66 -10.87 -5.04 2.15
C TYR A 66 -9.46 -5.45 2.56
N ILE A 67 -9.23 -6.75 2.67
CA ILE A 67 -7.89 -7.33 2.73
C ILE A 67 -7.52 -7.77 1.31
N VAL A 68 -6.34 -7.37 0.85
CA VAL A 68 -5.83 -7.79 -0.44
C VAL A 68 -4.68 -8.76 -0.21
N GLU A 69 -4.86 -9.99 -0.65
CA GLU A 69 -3.81 -10.99 -0.80
C GLU A 69 -3.20 -10.85 -2.20
N GLY A 70 -1.96 -11.27 -2.36
CA GLY A 70 -1.28 -11.19 -3.66
C GLY A 70 -0.59 -9.85 -3.94
N ALA A 71 -0.90 -8.78 -3.21
CA ALA A 71 -0.41 -7.42 -3.43
C ALA A 71 1.13 -7.25 -3.55
N TYR A 72 1.91 -8.29 -3.26
CA TYR A 72 3.37 -8.33 -3.36
C TYR A 72 3.88 -9.40 -4.32
N THR A 73 3.02 -9.90 -5.19
CA THR A 73 3.39 -10.80 -6.29
C THR A 73 3.43 -10.03 -7.61
N ASP A 74 4.12 -10.59 -8.60
CA ASP A 74 4.18 -10.00 -9.94
C ASP A 74 3.00 -10.47 -10.83
N ASP A 75 2.14 -11.35 -10.31
CA ASP A 75 1.02 -11.93 -11.05
C ASP A 75 -0.31 -11.36 -10.51
N PRO A 76 -1.02 -10.53 -11.32
CA PRO A 76 -2.32 -9.98 -10.91
C PRO A 76 -3.41 -11.02 -10.69
N GLU A 77 -3.23 -12.25 -11.19
CA GLU A 77 -4.16 -13.37 -10.95
C GLU A 77 -4.09 -13.87 -9.48
N ASP A 78 -3.03 -13.54 -8.77
CA ASP A 78 -2.88 -13.85 -7.34
C ASP A 78 -3.66 -12.87 -6.44
N ASP A 79 -4.08 -11.73 -6.98
CA ASP A 79 -4.77 -10.68 -6.21
C ASP A 79 -6.18 -11.11 -5.82
N LYS A 80 -6.41 -11.18 -4.50
CA LYS A 80 -7.71 -11.50 -3.94
C LYS A 80 -8.16 -10.40 -3.00
N TRP A 81 -9.33 -9.87 -3.26
CA TRP A 81 -9.99 -8.87 -2.43
C TRP A 81 -10.99 -9.54 -1.50
N ILE A 82 -10.69 -9.58 -0.22
CA ILE A 82 -11.52 -10.19 0.82
C ILE A 82 -12.22 -9.07 1.60
N PRO A 83 -13.56 -9.03 1.64
CA PRO A 83 -14.26 -8.07 2.47
C PRO A 83 -13.98 -8.34 3.95
N TRP A 84 -13.21 -7.47 4.61
CA TRP A 84 -12.92 -7.55 6.03
C TRP A 84 -14.08 -7.06 6.88
N ALA A 85 -14.60 -5.86 6.58
CA ALA A 85 -15.75 -5.26 7.25
C ALA A 85 -16.52 -4.40 6.26
N ILE A 86 -17.83 -4.37 6.40
CA ILE A 86 -18.74 -3.62 5.50
C ILE A 86 -19.74 -2.82 6.35
N GLY A 87 -20.10 -1.64 5.86
CA GLY A 87 -21.13 -0.80 6.51
C GLY A 87 -20.61 0.05 7.65
N LEU A 88 -19.32 0.32 7.68
CA LEU A 88 -18.70 1.32 8.55
C LEU A 88 -19.03 2.75 8.05
N HIS A 89 -18.66 3.77 8.82
CA HIS A 89 -18.99 5.14 8.49
C HIS A 89 -17.78 5.96 8.08
N GLU A 90 -17.57 6.12 6.77
CA GLU A 90 -16.52 6.97 6.17
C GLU A 90 -15.12 6.72 6.78
N VAL A 91 -14.57 5.53 6.53
CA VAL A 91 -13.28 5.11 7.08
C VAL A 91 -12.14 5.81 6.36
N LEU A 92 -11.56 6.83 6.98
CA LEU A 92 -10.47 7.65 6.42
C LEU A 92 -9.13 7.44 7.11
N GLY A 93 -8.99 6.34 7.81
CA GLY A 93 -7.73 5.91 8.40
C GLY A 93 -7.85 4.53 8.99
N ILE A 94 -6.80 3.72 8.79
CA ILE A 94 -6.68 2.39 9.38
C ILE A 94 -5.27 2.19 9.93
N ALA A 95 -5.14 1.35 10.95
CA ALA A 95 -3.87 0.95 11.54
C ALA A 95 -3.96 -0.47 12.10
N TRP A 96 -2.92 -1.27 11.89
CA TRP A 96 -2.82 -2.61 12.45
C TRP A 96 -1.95 -2.62 13.70
N LYS A 97 -2.43 -3.27 14.76
CA LYS A 97 -1.66 -3.49 15.96
C LYS A 97 -2.13 -4.71 16.74
N ASP A 98 -1.20 -5.58 17.11
CA ASP A 98 -1.41 -6.71 18.03
C ASP A 98 -2.62 -7.59 17.66
N GLY A 99 -2.83 -7.86 16.36
CA GLY A 99 -3.92 -8.68 15.86
C GLY A 99 -5.25 -7.94 15.69
N TRP A 100 -5.28 -6.62 15.89
CA TRP A 100 -6.44 -5.78 15.69
C TRP A 100 -6.24 -4.81 14.54
N LEU A 101 -7.26 -4.64 13.72
CA LEU A 101 -7.35 -3.55 12.75
C LEU A 101 -8.20 -2.43 13.35
N TYR A 102 -7.59 -1.26 13.50
CA TYR A 102 -8.24 -0.05 13.98
C TYR A 102 -8.71 0.76 12.78
N ALA A 103 -9.93 1.27 12.83
CA ALA A 103 -10.53 2.11 11.80
C ALA A 103 -10.99 3.43 12.41
N THR A 104 -10.48 4.54 11.89
CA THR A 104 -11.00 5.86 12.20
C THR A 104 -12.18 6.13 11.30
N GLN A 105 -13.34 6.15 11.89
CA GLN A 105 -14.60 6.50 11.29
C GLN A 105 -14.98 7.94 11.66
N ARG A 106 -15.96 8.53 10.96
CA ARG A 106 -16.44 9.87 11.30
C ARG A 106 -16.89 10.00 12.76
N PRO A 107 -17.64 9.04 13.37
CA PRO A 107 -18.10 9.13 14.74
C PRO A 107 -17.12 8.62 15.80
N GLU A 108 -16.19 7.72 15.42
CA GLU A 108 -15.41 6.98 16.42
C GLU A 108 -14.17 6.30 15.83
N VAL A 109 -13.31 5.81 16.72
CA VAL A 109 -12.36 4.77 16.41
C VAL A 109 -12.94 3.41 16.82
N THR A 110 -13.09 2.53 15.86
CA THR A 110 -13.47 1.13 16.09
C THR A 110 -12.26 0.23 15.87
N ARG A 111 -12.05 -0.75 16.73
CA ARG A 111 -11.11 -1.83 16.45
C ARG A 111 -11.85 -3.12 16.13
N MET A 112 -11.26 -3.88 15.22
CA MET A 112 -11.86 -5.11 14.71
C MET A 112 -10.84 -6.24 14.74
N LYS A 113 -11.33 -7.45 14.91
CA LYS A 113 -10.50 -8.64 14.94
C LYS A 113 -11.20 -9.80 14.23
N ASP A 114 -10.41 -10.59 13.55
CA ASP A 114 -10.74 -11.90 13.03
C ASP A 114 -10.33 -12.93 14.09
N GLU A 115 -11.25 -13.76 14.55
CA GLU A 115 -11.02 -14.79 15.57
C GLU A 115 -10.86 -16.17 14.98
N ASP A 116 -11.45 -16.45 13.82
CA ASP A 116 -11.42 -17.78 13.21
C ASP A 116 -10.41 -17.91 12.05
N GLY A 117 -9.81 -16.82 11.61
CA GLY A 117 -8.72 -16.80 10.64
C GLY A 117 -9.17 -16.76 9.18
N ASP A 118 -10.41 -16.38 8.90
CA ASP A 118 -10.96 -16.30 7.55
C ASP A 118 -10.74 -14.95 6.85
N TRP A 119 -10.06 -14.02 7.52
CA TRP A 119 -9.83 -12.62 7.10
C TRP A 119 -11.11 -11.79 6.98
N ARG A 120 -12.06 -12.06 7.88
CA ARG A 120 -13.24 -11.23 8.11
C ARG A 120 -13.32 -10.83 9.57
N ALA A 121 -13.84 -9.67 9.85
CA ALA A 121 -13.97 -9.21 11.22
C ALA A 121 -15.16 -9.88 11.92
N ASP A 122 -14.88 -10.59 13.02
CA ASP A 122 -15.88 -11.19 13.90
C ASP A 122 -16.22 -10.29 15.09
N VAL A 123 -15.23 -9.52 15.55
CA VAL A 123 -15.34 -8.68 16.75
C VAL A 123 -15.19 -7.23 16.36
N PHE A 124 -16.10 -6.40 16.87
CA PHE A 124 -16.12 -4.96 16.70
C PHE A 124 -16.21 -4.30 18.07
N GLU A 125 -15.25 -3.43 18.37
CA GLU A 125 -15.22 -2.71 19.64
C GLU A 125 -14.98 -1.22 19.41
N SER A 126 -15.83 -0.36 19.99
CA SER A 126 -15.57 1.08 20.04
C SER A 126 -14.41 1.37 21.00
N VAL A 127 -13.36 2.00 20.49
CA VAL A 127 -12.20 2.40 21.28
C VAL A 127 -12.40 3.79 21.86
N SER A 128 -12.95 4.69 21.07
CA SER A 128 -13.25 6.06 21.49
C SER A 128 -14.24 6.72 20.54
N SER A 129 -15.22 7.40 21.12
CA SER A 129 -16.15 8.30 20.45
C SER A 129 -16.13 9.67 21.13
N ALA A 130 -14.94 10.12 21.53
CA ALA A 130 -14.77 11.33 22.35
C ALA A 130 -15.05 12.65 21.64
N TRP A 131 -15.35 12.63 20.35
CA TRP A 131 -15.76 13.80 19.56
C TRP A 131 -17.18 13.65 19.04
N GLY A 132 -17.84 14.78 18.79
CA GLY A 132 -19.16 14.78 18.20
C GLY A 132 -19.13 14.74 16.69
N ILE A 133 -20.28 14.41 16.09
CA ILE A 133 -20.55 14.64 14.67
C ILE A 133 -21.44 15.84 14.58
N ASN A 134 -21.08 16.81 13.75
CA ASN A 134 -22.04 17.80 13.27
C ASN A 134 -22.43 17.49 11.82
N GLY A 135 -23.34 18.24 11.25
CA GLY A 135 -23.86 18.03 9.91
C GLY A 135 -23.04 18.67 8.79
N ASP A 136 -21.88 19.25 9.08
CA ASP A 136 -21.09 19.95 8.08
C ASP A 136 -20.37 19.00 7.13
N TYR A 137 -20.37 19.37 5.86
CA TYR A 137 -19.90 18.51 4.76
C TYR A 137 -18.41 18.16 4.83
N HIS A 138 -17.59 19.01 5.41
CA HIS A 138 -16.12 18.84 5.45
C HIS A 138 -15.57 18.34 6.79
N GLU A 139 -16.41 17.97 7.73
CA GLU A 139 -15.95 17.50 9.04
C GLU A 139 -15.74 15.99 9.04
N TYR A 140 -14.50 15.61 8.95
CA TYR A 140 -14.07 14.21 8.93
C TYR A 140 -13.05 13.93 10.04
N ALA A 141 -12.97 12.65 10.41
CA ALA A 141 -11.89 12.11 11.22
C ALA A 141 -10.94 11.33 10.31
N PHE A 142 -9.65 11.63 10.40
CA PHE A 142 -8.62 11.07 9.53
C PHE A 142 -7.52 10.39 10.34
N GLY A 143 -6.72 9.61 9.65
CA GLY A 143 -5.54 8.98 10.18
C GLY A 143 -5.90 7.75 10.99
N SER A 144 -4.98 7.21 11.59
CA SER A 144 -4.89 6.20 12.66
C SER A 144 -3.44 5.82 12.76
N ARG A 145 -2.75 6.24 13.79
CA ARG A 145 -1.38 5.79 14.05
C ARG A 145 -1.20 5.56 15.53
N HIS A 146 -0.51 4.47 15.85
CA HIS A 146 -0.11 4.20 17.22
C HIS A 146 1.26 4.82 17.50
N ASP A 147 1.41 5.41 18.67
CA ASP A 147 2.72 5.78 19.19
C ASP A 147 3.39 4.60 19.91
N LYS A 148 4.63 4.85 20.39
CA LYS A 148 5.41 3.85 21.14
C LYS A 148 4.80 3.46 22.49
N ASP A 149 3.93 4.29 23.04
CA ASP A 149 3.28 4.09 24.33
C ASP A 149 1.91 3.39 24.17
N GLY A 150 1.50 3.14 22.92
CA GLY A 150 0.27 2.42 22.59
C GLY A 150 -0.96 3.31 22.40
N ASN A 151 -0.82 4.64 22.49
CA ASN A 151 -1.92 5.54 22.19
C ASN A 151 -2.22 5.54 20.69
N ILE A 152 -3.49 5.70 20.34
CA ILE A 152 -3.90 5.90 18.97
C ILE A 152 -4.15 7.38 18.70
N TRP A 153 -3.59 7.89 17.62
CA TRP A 153 -3.71 9.29 17.19
C TRP A 153 -4.62 9.38 15.99
N VAL A 154 -5.55 10.31 16.05
CA VAL A 154 -6.46 10.68 14.95
C VAL A 154 -6.44 12.18 14.73
N VAL A 155 -6.80 12.61 13.54
CA VAL A 155 -6.88 14.03 13.17
C VAL A 155 -8.33 14.36 12.87
N LEU A 156 -8.85 15.38 13.52
CA LEU A 156 -10.20 15.90 13.26
C LEU A 156 -10.07 17.13 12.38
N CYS A 157 -10.85 17.18 11.31
CA CYS A 157 -11.08 18.37 10.51
C CYS A 157 -12.38 19.03 11.04
N LEU A 158 -12.23 20.16 11.72
CA LEU A 158 -13.34 20.92 12.32
C LEU A 158 -13.56 22.20 11.55
#